data_6906126252d7486247b266c01c48a84f
#
_entry.id   6906126252d7486247b266c01c48a84f
#
_cell.length_a   1.000
_cell.length_b   1.000
_cell.length_c   1.000
_cell.angle_alpha   90.00
_cell.angle_beta   90.00
_cell.angle_gamma   90.00
#
_symmetry.space_group_name_H-M   'P 1'
#
loop_
_entity.id
_entity.type
_entity.pdbx_description
1 polymer ?
#
loop_
_entity_poly.entity_id
_entity_poly.type
_entity_poly.pdbx_seq_one_letter_code
_entity_poly.pdbx_strand_id
1 'polypeptide(L)'
;MQQKGVLPMERAAQIRQTGGPDVIAWTDVELAAPGPGEVRMRNLAVGLNFIDTYHRGGLYPMALPSGLGMEAAGIIEAVGDGVTDWRVGDRVATFGPSIGAYATARNIAAHGLFLVPDDISDEIAAAGLLKGCTTEFLVERCAKVQPKWDILVHAAAGGVGLLLVQWLKHVGARVIGTVSTDEKAALARAAGADHVILNGKEDVAAQVRELTGGKGVEVTFDGVGRDTWETSLNATARRGLIVSYGNASGPVTGVNLGTLAQKGSLYVSRPTLFDYYHNAAERAAGAEYVFDMFRQGIIDITIRHRYALEDAAQAHRDLEGRKTVGSSILIP
;
A
#
# COMPACT_ATOMS: atom_id res chain seq x y z
N MET A 1 -11.18 40.34 -27.76
CA MET A 1 -9.92 39.81 -27.16
C MET A 1 -10.29 39.12 -25.87
N GLN A 2 -10.40 37.79 -25.89
CA GLN A 2 -10.57 37.01 -24.65
C GLN A 2 -9.23 37.06 -23.90
N GLN A 3 -9.26 37.57 -22.67
CA GLN A 3 -8.13 37.44 -21.76
C GLN A 3 -7.86 35.94 -21.63
N LYS A 4 -6.72 35.48 -22.12
CA LYS A 4 -6.16 34.19 -21.73
C LYS A 4 -5.90 34.28 -20.23
N GLY A 5 -6.80 33.68 -19.42
CA GLY A 5 -6.54 33.53 -18.01
C GLY A 5 -5.23 32.79 -17.86
N VAL A 6 -4.30 33.31 -17.09
CA VAL A 6 -3.08 32.63 -16.70
C VAL A 6 -3.54 31.38 -15.92
N LEU A 7 -3.29 30.20 -16.47
CA LEU A 7 -3.57 28.97 -15.76
C LEU A 7 -2.74 28.98 -14.47
N PRO A 8 -3.30 28.55 -13.33
CA PRO A 8 -2.52 28.47 -12.11
C PRO A 8 -1.36 27.49 -12.32
N MET A 9 -0.18 27.88 -11.83
CA MET A 9 0.99 27.01 -11.82
C MET A 9 0.79 25.95 -10.74
N GLU A 10 0.86 24.71 -11.12
CA GLU A 10 0.77 23.55 -10.22
C GLU A 10 2.18 23.08 -9.83
N ARG A 11 2.30 22.50 -8.64
CA ARG A 11 3.56 21.92 -8.16
C ARG A 11 3.52 20.41 -8.33
N ALA A 12 4.59 19.83 -8.88
CA ALA A 12 4.71 18.38 -9.02
C ALA A 12 6.14 17.90 -8.72
N ALA A 13 6.25 16.74 -8.08
CA ALA A 13 7.52 16.08 -7.94
C ALA A 13 7.94 15.44 -9.27
N GLN A 14 9.21 15.58 -9.60
CA GLN A 14 9.83 14.95 -10.76
C GLN A 14 11.13 14.26 -10.34
N ILE A 15 11.37 13.07 -10.85
CA ILE A 15 12.68 12.42 -10.79
C ILE A 15 13.26 12.27 -12.20
N ARG A 16 14.53 12.60 -12.36
CA ARG A 16 15.27 12.52 -13.64
C ARG A 16 16.22 11.32 -13.69
N GLN A 17 16.51 10.76 -12.54
CA GLN A 17 17.32 9.55 -12.34
C GLN A 17 16.82 8.79 -11.12
N THR A 18 17.04 7.50 -11.07
CA THR A 18 16.77 6.69 -9.88
C THR A 18 17.81 6.95 -8.80
N GLY A 19 17.43 6.80 -7.53
CA GLY A 19 18.37 7.02 -6.43
C GLY A 19 17.69 7.14 -5.06
N GLY A 20 18.43 7.72 -4.12
CA GLY A 20 17.94 8.05 -2.77
C GLY A 20 16.89 9.16 -2.79
N PRO A 21 16.32 9.52 -1.62
CA PRO A 21 15.26 10.54 -1.52
C PRO A 21 15.61 11.90 -2.13
N ASP A 22 16.90 12.23 -2.21
CA ASP A 22 17.37 13.53 -2.74
C ASP A 22 17.18 13.70 -4.25
N VAL A 23 16.81 12.64 -4.98
CA VAL A 23 16.49 12.75 -6.42
C VAL A 23 15.08 13.32 -6.67
N ILE A 24 14.27 13.47 -5.62
CA ILE A 24 12.93 14.08 -5.72
C ILE A 24 13.10 15.58 -5.86
N ALA A 25 12.82 16.11 -7.04
CA ALA A 25 12.86 17.54 -7.33
C ALA A 25 11.43 18.06 -7.55
N TRP A 26 11.16 19.27 -7.10
CA TRP A 26 9.88 19.95 -7.32
C TRP A 26 9.96 20.89 -8.48
N THR A 27 8.93 20.89 -9.33
CA THR A 27 8.84 21.73 -10.52
C THR A 27 7.46 22.33 -10.60
N ASP A 28 7.42 23.56 -11.12
CA ASP A 28 6.18 24.21 -11.49
C ASP A 28 5.73 23.66 -12.85
N VAL A 29 4.45 23.32 -12.95
CA VAL A 29 3.86 22.69 -14.14
C VAL A 29 2.61 23.47 -14.54
N GLU A 30 2.55 23.90 -15.79
CA GLU A 30 1.33 24.39 -16.41
C GLU A 30 0.56 23.19 -16.97
N LEU A 31 -0.62 22.92 -16.41
CA LEU A 31 -1.44 21.80 -16.87
C LEU A 31 -2.29 22.22 -18.06
N ALA A 32 -2.09 21.57 -19.20
CA ALA A 32 -3.01 21.67 -20.34
C ALA A 32 -4.41 21.17 -19.95
N ALA A 33 -5.44 21.52 -20.72
CA ALA A 33 -6.77 20.92 -20.52
C ALA A 33 -6.68 19.37 -20.53
N PRO A 34 -7.52 18.66 -19.75
CA PRO A 34 -7.55 17.20 -19.80
C PRO A 34 -7.81 16.72 -21.22
N GLY A 35 -7.04 15.72 -21.63
CA GLY A 35 -7.23 15.06 -22.93
C GLY A 35 -8.50 14.17 -22.98
N PRO A 36 -8.82 13.59 -24.14
CA PRO A 36 -9.93 12.64 -24.25
C PRO A 36 -9.77 11.47 -23.26
N GLY A 37 -10.83 11.18 -22.49
CA GLY A 37 -10.82 10.13 -21.48
C GLY A 37 -10.06 10.47 -20.19
N GLU A 38 -9.61 11.72 -20.01
CA GLU A 38 -8.94 12.19 -18.81
C GLU A 38 -9.80 13.16 -18.00
N VAL A 39 -9.47 13.31 -16.73
CA VAL A 39 -9.94 14.39 -15.88
C VAL A 39 -8.77 15.13 -15.28
N ARG A 40 -8.97 16.41 -14.89
CA ARG A 40 -8.07 17.11 -13.96
C ARG A 40 -8.53 16.86 -12.55
N MET A 41 -7.65 16.30 -11.75
CA MET A 41 -7.87 16.06 -10.32
C MET A 41 -6.96 16.99 -9.52
N ARG A 42 -7.55 17.81 -8.63
CA ARG A 42 -6.84 18.51 -7.57
C ARG A 42 -6.69 17.59 -6.39
N ASN A 43 -5.46 17.33 -5.98
CA ASN A 43 -5.20 16.48 -4.81
C ASN A 43 -5.48 17.25 -3.51
N LEU A 44 -6.17 16.62 -2.57
CA LEU A 44 -6.40 17.12 -1.22
C LEU A 44 -5.56 16.36 -0.18
N ALA A 45 -5.24 15.11 -0.49
CA ALA A 45 -4.32 14.28 0.27
C ALA A 45 -3.64 13.27 -0.66
N VAL A 46 -2.40 12.94 -0.38
CA VAL A 46 -1.59 12.01 -1.17
C VAL A 46 -1.07 10.89 -0.26
N GLY A 47 -1.29 9.64 -0.63
CA GLY A 47 -0.81 8.49 0.12
C GLY A 47 0.69 8.29 -0.05
N LEU A 48 1.38 8.01 1.05
CA LEU A 48 2.79 7.59 1.05
C LEU A 48 2.86 6.06 1.14
N ASN A 49 3.52 5.43 0.18
CA ASN A 49 3.60 3.99 0.07
C ASN A 49 5.02 3.49 -0.23
N PHE A 50 5.37 2.28 0.23
CA PHE A 50 6.69 1.68 -0.08
C PHE A 50 6.93 1.52 -1.58
N ILE A 51 5.88 1.31 -2.38
CA ILE A 51 6.02 1.20 -3.84
C ILE A 51 6.60 2.48 -4.46
N ASP A 52 6.33 3.64 -3.87
CA ASP A 52 6.89 4.92 -4.32
C ASP A 52 8.42 4.94 -4.17
N THR A 53 8.94 4.30 -3.11
CA THR A 53 10.39 4.14 -2.92
C THR A 53 10.99 3.16 -3.92
N TYR A 54 10.25 2.13 -4.34
CA TYR A 54 10.71 1.17 -5.36
C TYR A 54 10.80 1.80 -6.74
N HIS A 55 9.84 2.65 -7.11
CA HIS A 55 9.89 3.45 -8.34
C HIS A 55 11.06 4.43 -8.29
N ARG A 56 11.15 5.23 -7.22
CA ARG A 56 12.23 6.20 -7.07
C ARG A 56 13.61 5.53 -7.09
N GLY A 57 13.77 4.41 -6.38
CA GLY A 57 15.04 3.68 -6.25
C GLY A 57 15.42 2.82 -7.47
N GLY A 58 14.49 2.64 -8.43
CA GLY A 58 14.71 1.85 -9.64
C GLY A 58 14.51 0.34 -9.48
N LEU A 59 14.02 -0.13 -8.33
CA LEU A 59 13.64 -1.54 -8.16
C LEU A 59 12.49 -1.91 -9.11
N TYR A 60 11.54 -0.98 -9.29
CA TYR A 60 10.51 -1.08 -10.31
C TYR A 60 10.82 -0.09 -11.44
N PRO A 61 11.17 -0.61 -12.63
CA PRO A 61 11.55 0.23 -13.76
C PRO A 61 10.43 1.19 -14.19
N MET A 62 10.80 2.41 -14.56
CA MET A 62 9.92 3.42 -15.10
C MET A 62 10.67 4.28 -16.13
N ALA A 63 9.94 4.86 -17.08
CA ALA A 63 10.54 5.84 -17.98
C ALA A 63 10.90 7.14 -17.22
N LEU A 64 12.05 7.70 -17.53
CA LEU A 64 12.53 8.95 -16.92
C LEU A 64 12.67 10.06 -17.99
N PRO A 65 12.40 11.32 -17.68
CA PRO A 65 11.93 11.83 -16.38
C PRO A 65 10.49 11.41 -16.07
N SER A 66 10.16 11.24 -14.80
CA SER A 66 8.83 10.81 -14.35
C SER A 66 8.36 11.59 -13.13
N GLY A 67 7.04 11.69 -12.97
CA GLY A 67 6.42 12.00 -11.68
C GLY A 67 6.65 10.88 -10.67
N LEU A 68 6.16 11.07 -9.43
CA LEU A 68 6.25 10.09 -8.35
C LEU A 68 4.91 10.02 -7.61
N GLY A 69 4.69 8.91 -6.89
CA GLY A 69 3.47 8.68 -6.11
C GLY A 69 2.40 7.93 -6.88
N MET A 70 1.74 7.01 -6.18
CA MET A 70 0.74 6.10 -6.75
C MET A 70 -0.68 6.44 -6.31
N GLU A 71 -0.86 7.03 -5.14
CA GLU A 71 -2.15 7.15 -4.45
C GLU A 71 -2.45 8.59 -4.07
N ALA A 72 -3.67 9.03 -4.34
CA ALA A 72 -4.18 10.32 -3.89
C ALA A 72 -5.71 10.30 -3.79
N ALA A 73 -6.27 11.23 -3.02
CA ALA A 73 -7.67 11.59 -3.02
C ALA A 73 -7.82 13.10 -3.25
N GLY A 74 -8.91 13.51 -3.90
CA GLY A 74 -9.14 14.89 -4.22
C GLY A 74 -10.45 15.13 -4.97
N ILE A 75 -10.52 16.25 -5.71
CA ILE A 75 -11.72 16.72 -6.39
C ILE A 75 -11.43 16.88 -7.88
N ILE A 76 -12.40 16.53 -8.72
CA ILE A 76 -12.35 16.76 -10.16
C ILE A 76 -12.59 18.25 -10.45
N GLU A 77 -11.65 18.91 -11.11
CA GLU A 77 -11.73 20.32 -11.51
C GLU A 77 -12.12 20.52 -12.98
N ALA A 78 -11.79 19.57 -13.82
CA ALA A 78 -12.12 19.60 -15.24
C ALA A 78 -12.26 18.18 -15.78
N VAL A 79 -13.05 18.04 -16.84
CA VAL A 79 -13.36 16.77 -17.50
C VAL A 79 -13.02 16.90 -18.98
N GLY A 80 -12.29 15.95 -19.52
CA GLY A 80 -11.94 15.85 -20.93
C GLY A 80 -13.03 15.22 -21.78
N ASP A 81 -12.85 15.27 -23.09
CA ASP A 81 -13.81 14.73 -24.03
C ASP A 81 -14.03 13.23 -23.84
N GLY A 82 -15.28 12.79 -23.99
CA GLY A 82 -15.66 11.38 -23.90
C GLY A 82 -15.77 10.82 -22.47
N VAL A 83 -15.50 11.60 -21.43
CA VAL A 83 -15.74 11.20 -20.03
C VAL A 83 -17.19 11.47 -19.67
N THR A 84 -17.97 10.45 -19.36
CA THR A 84 -19.41 10.53 -19.06
C THR A 84 -19.74 10.17 -17.63
N ASP A 85 -18.85 9.43 -16.94
CA ASP A 85 -19.11 8.86 -15.62
C ASP A 85 -18.70 9.81 -14.48
N TRP A 86 -18.00 10.89 -14.82
CA TRP A 86 -17.45 11.84 -13.87
C TRP A 86 -17.84 13.29 -14.22
N ARG A 87 -17.95 14.14 -13.20
CA ARG A 87 -18.23 15.57 -13.33
C ARG A 87 -17.35 16.40 -12.39
N VAL A 88 -17.23 17.69 -12.70
CA VAL A 88 -16.56 18.66 -11.84
C VAL A 88 -17.24 18.70 -10.47
N GLY A 89 -16.43 18.63 -9.42
CA GLY A 89 -16.87 18.60 -8.03
C GLY A 89 -16.96 17.18 -7.44
N ASP A 90 -16.88 16.12 -8.24
CA ASP A 90 -16.86 14.75 -7.72
C ASP A 90 -15.60 14.54 -6.87
N ARG A 91 -15.78 13.96 -5.68
CA ARG A 91 -14.70 13.53 -4.79
C ARG A 91 -14.22 12.15 -5.21
N VAL A 92 -12.94 12.06 -5.52
CA VAL A 92 -12.37 10.84 -6.08
C VAL A 92 -11.06 10.46 -5.40
N ALA A 93 -10.78 9.17 -5.40
CA ALA A 93 -9.48 8.63 -5.04
C ALA A 93 -8.90 7.81 -6.19
N THR A 94 -7.60 7.60 -6.19
CA THR A 94 -6.92 6.79 -7.19
C THR A 94 -5.70 6.10 -6.60
N PHE A 95 -5.42 4.90 -7.09
CA PHE A 95 -4.13 4.26 -6.95
C PHE A 95 -3.74 3.65 -8.30
N GLY A 96 -2.55 3.94 -8.79
CA GLY A 96 -2.08 3.38 -10.06
C GLY A 96 -3.13 3.08 -11.16
N PRO A 97 -2.67 2.57 -12.27
CA PRO A 97 -1.26 2.36 -12.65
C PRO A 97 -0.51 3.67 -12.96
N SER A 98 -1.22 4.81 -13.08
CA SER A 98 -0.61 6.10 -13.40
C SER A 98 0.19 6.63 -12.21
N ILE A 99 1.49 6.85 -12.41
CA ILE A 99 2.39 7.50 -11.44
C ILE A 99 2.27 9.03 -11.56
N GLY A 100 2.55 9.77 -10.47
CA GLY A 100 2.52 11.23 -10.47
C GLY A 100 1.55 11.81 -9.45
N ALA A 101 1.17 11.06 -8.42
CA ALA A 101 0.31 11.56 -7.36
C ALA A 101 0.97 12.64 -6.48
N TYR A 102 2.31 12.73 -6.45
CA TYR A 102 3.00 13.80 -5.74
C TYR A 102 2.92 15.09 -6.52
N ALA A 103 1.74 15.66 -6.56
CA ALA A 103 1.43 16.91 -7.25
C ALA A 103 0.25 17.61 -6.55
N THR A 104 0.12 18.93 -6.72
CA THR A 104 -1.05 19.66 -6.24
C THR A 104 -2.27 19.39 -7.10
N ALA A 105 -2.07 19.24 -8.42
CA ALA A 105 -3.09 18.76 -9.36
C ALA A 105 -2.42 18.01 -10.51
N ARG A 106 -3.19 17.17 -11.20
CA ARG A 106 -2.73 16.44 -12.40
C ARG A 106 -3.88 16.05 -13.31
N ASN A 107 -3.60 15.84 -14.59
CA ASN A 107 -4.51 15.14 -15.46
C ASN A 107 -4.30 13.63 -15.32
N ILE A 108 -5.39 12.87 -15.25
CA ILE A 108 -5.36 11.42 -15.01
C ILE A 108 -6.48 10.76 -15.82
N ALA A 109 -6.21 9.55 -16.29
CA ALA A 109 -7.21 8.74 -16.97
C ALA A 109 -8.43 8.46 -16.07
N ALA A 110 -9.61 8.79 -16.53
CA ALA A 110 -10.87 8.73 -15.79
C ALA A 110 -11.19 7.31 -15.27
N HIS A 111 -10.80 6.27 -16.00
CA HIS A 111 -10.99 4.86 -15.61
C HIS A 111 -10.12 4.44 -14.41
N GLY A 112 -9.15 5.27 -14.00
CA GLY A 112 -8.28 5.02 -12.83
C GLY A 112 -8.87 5.54 -11.52
N LEU A 113 -10.07 6.13 -11.55
CA LEU A 113 -10.69 6.78 -10.40
C LEU A 113 -11.67 5.89 -9.67
N PHE A 114 -11.86 6.19 -8.39
CA PHE A 114 -12.84 5.60 -7.50
C PHE A 114 -13.63 6.72 -6.82
N LEU A 115 -14.94 6.60 -6.77
CA LEU A 115 -15.77 7.54 -6.03
C LEU A 115 -15.47 7.41 -4.54
N VAL A 116 -15.20 8.53 -3.88
CA VAL A 116 -15.05 8.57 -2.42
C VAL A 116 -16.43 8.79 -1.79
N PRO A 117 -16.90 7.87 -0.92
CA PRO A 117 -18.16 8.05 -0.20
C PRO A 117 -18.15 9.33 0.64
N ASP A 118 -19.32 9.96 0.81
CA ASP A 118 -19.45 11.24 1.51
C ASP A 118 -19.02 11.18 2.98
N ASP A 119 -19.16 10.02 3.60
CA ASP A 119 -18.80 9.72 4.99
C ASP A 119 -17.33 9.32 5.18
N ILE A 120 -16.54 9.22 4.11
CA ILE A 120 -15.10 8.97 4.15
C ILE A 120 -14.36 10.28 3.84
N SER A 121 -13.42 10.67 4.69
CA SER A 121 -12.58 11.85 4.43
C SER A 121 -11.54 11.59 3.32
N ASP A 122 -11.08 12.65 2.65
CA ASP A 122 -10.06 12.56 1.62
C ASP A 122 -8.74 12.02 2.17
N GLU A 123 -8.40 12.38 3.42
CA GLU A 123 -7.21 11.84 4.09
C GLU A 123 -7.32 10.32 4.31
N ILE A 124 -8.47 9.82 4.76
CA ILE A 124 -8.70 8.38 4.93
C ILE A 124 -8.65 7.67 3.58
N ALA A 125 -9.28 8.23 2.55
CA ALA A 125 -9.23 7.65 1.21
C ALA A 125 -7.78 7.58 0.66
N ALA A 126 -7.00 8.66 0.79
CA ALA A 126 -5.60 8.70 0.37
C ALA A 126 -4.65 7.85 1.22
N ALA A 127 -4.96 7.66 2.52
CA ALA A 127 -4.15 6.87 3.42
C ALA A 127 -4.42 5.38 3.33
N GLY A 128 -5.61 5.00 2.86
CA GLY A 128 -6.16 3.67 3.06
C GLY A 128 -6.55 2.90 1.81
N LEU A 129 -6.89 3.53 0.70
CA LEU A 129 -7.47 2.81 -0.44
C LEU A 129 -6.50 1.79 -1.06
N LEU A 130 -5.28 2.19 -1.40
CA LEU A 130 -4.27 1.27 -1.96
C LEU A 130 -3.92 0.17 -0.96
N LYS A 131 -3.74 0.52 0.30
CA LYS A 131 -3.40 -0.44 1.37
C LYS A 131 -4.57 -1.38 1.66
N GLY A 132 -5.80 -0.85 1.66
CA GLY A 132 -7.03 -1.62 1.84
C GLY A 132 -7.26 -2.62 0.72
N CYS A 133 -7.17 -2.17 -0.53
CA CYS A 133 -7.26 -3.04 -1.70
C CYS A 133 -6.13 -4.08 -1.74
N THR A 134 -4.93 -3.70 -1.27
CA THR A 134 -3.84 -4.66 -1.08
C THR A 134 -4.21 -5.72 -0.04
N THR A 135 -4.72 -5.31 1.10
CA THR A 135 -5.14 -6.23 2.17
C THR A 135 -6.27 -7.15 1.71
N GLU A 136 -7.29 -6.59 1.05
CA GLU A 136 -8.43 -7.32 0.50
C GLU A 136 -7.97 -8.46 -0.39
N PHE A 137 -7.20 -8.15 -1.45
CA PHE A 137 -6.81 -9.20 -2.38
C PHE A 137 -5.86 -10.24 -1.75
N LEU A 138 -5.00 -9.82 -0.82
CA LEU A 138 -4.09 -10.73 -0.12
C LEU A 138 -4.87 -11.75 0.71
N VAL A 139 -5.86 -11.30 1.48
CA VAL A 139 -6.62 -12.14 2.42
C VAL A 139 -7.70 -12.94 1.70
N GLU A 140 -8.53 -12.26 0.89
CA GLU A 140 -9.77 -12.86 0.34
C GLU A 140 -9.51 -13.65 -0.96
N ARG A 141 -8.63 -13.15 -1.81
CA ARG A 141 -8.48 -13.71 -3.17
C ARG A 141 -7.19 -14.50 -3.37
N CYS A 142 -6.07 -14.05 -2.78
CA CYS A 142 -4.77 -14.72 -2.92
C CYS A 142 -4.65 -15.88 -1.93
N ALA A 143 -4.71 -15.60 -0.64
CA ALA A 143 -4.53 -16.62 0.40
C ALA A 143 -5.84 -17.34 0.75
N LYS A 144 -7.00 -16.72 0.53
CA LYS A 144 -8.33 -17.26 0.86
C LYS A 144 -8.39 -17.75 2.30
N VAL A 145 -7.97 -16.87 3.21
CA VAL A 145 -7.81 -17.18 4.62
C VAL A 145 -9.11 -17.69 5.22
N GLN A 146 -9.02 -18.74 6.03
CA GLN A 146 -10.17 -19.33 6.70
C GLN A 146 -10.15 -19.01 8.20
N PRO A 147 -11.33 -18.99 8.86
CA PRO A 147 -11.41 -18.88 10.31
C PRO A 147 -10.55 -19.94 11.03
N LYS A 148 -9.95 -19.57 12.15
CA LYS A 148 -9.11 -20.42 13.02
C LYS A 148 -7.74 -20.79 12.44
N TRP A 149 -7.37 -20.33 11.26
CA TRP A 149 -6.01 -20.48 10.76
C TRP A 149 -5.05 -19.64 11.58
N ASP A 150 -3.83 -20.12 11.72
CA ASP A 150 -2.70 -19.41 12.29
C ASP A 150 -2.01 -18.62 11.18
N ILE A 151 -1.88 -17.32 11.34
CA ILE A 151 -1.34 -16.43 10.31
C ILE A 151 -0.17 -15.64 10.87
N LEU A 152 0.95 -15.65 10.17
CA LEU A 152 2.10 -14.79 10.46
C LEU A 152 2.04 -13.53 9.59
N VAL A 153 2.14 -12.35 10.23
CA VAL A 153 2.20 -11.06 9.54
C VAL A 153 3.52 -10.38 9.89
N HIS A 154 4.43 -10.28 8.93
CA HIS A 154 5.65 -9.49 9.11
C HIS A 154 5.36 -7.99 9.04
N ALA A 155 6.11 -7.19 9.80
CA ALA A 155 5.91 -5.73 9.93
C ALA A 155 4.46 -5.35 10.29
N ALA A 156 3.88 -6.04 11.28
CA ALA A 156 2.47 -5.95 11.68
C ALA A 156 2.00 -4.56 12.12
N ALA A 157 2.91 -3.62 12.45
CA ALA A 157 2.60 -2.23 12.78
C ALA A 157 2.80 -1.24 11.61
N GLY A 158 3.12 -1.74 10.41
CA GLY A 158 3.20 -0.93 9.19
C GLY A 158 1.82 -0.63 8.59
N GLY A 159 1.74 0.20 7.55
CA GLY A 159 0.48 0.60 6.94
C GLY A 159 -0.39 -0.57 6.49
N VAL A 160 0.13 -1.49 5.67
CA VAL A 160 -0.58 -2.72 5.28
C VAL A 160 -0.66 -3.71 6.44
N GLY A 161 0.38 -3.78 7.30
CA GLY A 161 0.42 -4.71 8.42
C GLY A 161 -0.73 -4.53 9.41
N LEU A 162 -1.04 -3.28 9.80
CA LEU A 162 -2.18 -3.00 10.70
C LEU A 162 -3.53 -3.36 10.07
N LEU A 163 -3.69 -3.12 8.77
CA LEU A 163 -4.92 -3.50 8.06
C LEU A 163 -5.04 -5.02 7.96
N LEU A 164 -3.95 -5.73 7.65
CA LEU A 164 -3.93 -7.19 7.65
C LEU A 164 -4.33 -7.76 9.01
N VAL A 165 -3.78 -7.23 10.11
CA VAL A 165 -4.13 -7.67 11.46
C VAL A 165 -5.62 -7.52 11.71
N GLN A 166 -6.21 -6.35 11.44
CA GLN A 166 -7.63 -6.08 11.65
C GLN A 166 -8.52 -6.97 10.77
N TRP A 167 -8.18 -7.08 9.48
CA TRP A 167 -8.93 -7.91 8.52
C TRP A 167 -8.92 -9.39 8.89
N LEU A 168 -7.74 -9.92 9.24
CA LEU A 168 -7.58 -11.31 9.66
C LEU A 168 -8.37 -11.61 10.94
N LYS A 169 -8.43 -10.65 11.87
CA LYS A 169 -9.29 -10.77 13.06
C LYS A 169 -10.76 -10.81 12.69
N HIS A 170 -11.19 -9.98 11.75
CA HIS A 170 -12.56 -10.02 11.24
C HIS A 170 -12.91 -11.38 10.60
N VAL A 171 -12.00 -11.95 9.83
CA VAL A 171 -12.13 -13.31 9.26
C VAL A 171 -12.20 -14.39 10.36
N GLY A 172 -11.70 -14.10 11.56
CA GLY A 172 -11.64 -15.07 12.66
C GLY A 172 -10.37 -15.93 12.66
N ALA A 173 -9.30 -15.46 12.02
CA ALA A 173 -7.97 -16.07 12.09
C ALA A 173 -7.24 -15.72 13.39
N ARG A 174 -6.27 -16.53 13.81
CA ARG A 174 -5.34 -16.22 14.89
C ARG A 174 -4.08 -15.55 14.31
N VAL A 175 -3.80 -14.33 14.74
CA VAL A 175 -2.75 -13.49 14.14
C VAL A 175 -1.52 -13.43 15.03
N ILE A 176 -0.38 -13.81 14.46
CA ILE A 176 0.96 -13.65 15.04
C ILE A 176 1.66 -12.53 14.25
N GLY A 177 1.90 -11.39 14.89
CA GLY A 177 2.57 -10.25 14.27
C GLY A 177 4.05 -10.18 14.62
N THR A 178 4.89 -9.72 13.69
CA THR A 178 6.28 -9.38 14.03
C THR A 178 6.52 -7.89 13.90
N VAL A 179 7.24 -7.31 14.84
CA VAL A 179 7.57 -5.88 14.90
C VAL A 179 8.97 -5.66 15.47
N SER A 180 9.52 -4.43 15.33
CA SER A 180 10.89 -4.12 15.75
C SER A 180 11.01 -3.47 17.13
N THR A 181 9.92 -2.95 17.71
CA THR A 181 9.94 -2.21 18.99
C THR A 181 8.71 -2.53 19.82
N ASP A 182 8.81 -2.28 21.15
CA ASP A 182 7.69 -2.47 22.06
C ASP A 182 6.52 -1.53 21.78
N GLU A 183 6.78 -0.30 21.30
CA GLU A 183 5.75 0.65 20.86
C GLU A 183 4.95 0.06 19.67
N LYS A 184 5.66 -0.47 18.67
CA LYS A 184 5.03 -1.14 17.53
C LYS A 184 4.26 -2.40 17.95
N ALA A 185 4.73 -3.10 18.99
CA ALA A 185 4.03 -4.25 19.52
C ALA A 185 2.70 -3.84 20.19
N ALA A 186 2.67 -2.74 20.90
CA ALA A 186 1.43 -2.21 21.46
C ALA A 186 0.40 -1.88 20.37
N LEU A 187 0.84 -1.28 19.26
CA LEU A 187 -0.03 -0.97 18.12
C LEU A 187 -0.59 -2.23 17.45
N ALA A 188 0.25 -3.23 17.20
CA ALA A 188 -0.19 -4.48 16.59
C ALA A 188 -1.19 -5.23 17.48
N ARG A 189 -0.98 -5.24 18.80
CA ARG A 189 -1.95 -5.80 19.76
C ARG A 189 -3.26 -5.04 19.78
N ALA A 190 -3.20 -3.70 19.78
CA ALA A 190 -4.38 -2.86 19.75
C ALA A 190 -5.20 -3.08 18.45
N ALA A 191 -4.53 -3.37 17.33
CA ALA A 191 -5.17 -3.74 16.06
C ALA A 191 -5.78 -5.17 16.09
N GLY A 192 -5.49 -5.97 17.10
CA GLY A 192 -6.08 -7.30 17.28
C GLY A 192 -5.12 -8.48 17.07
N ALA A 193 -3.79 -8.27 16.98
CA ALA A 193 -2.85 -9.39 16.95
C ALA A 193 -2.90 -10.19 18.26
N ASP A 194 -3.10 -11.52 18.14
CA ASP A 194 -3.18 -12.42 19.30
C ASP A 194 -1.82 -12.60 19.98
N HIS A 195 -0.76 -12.62 19.17
CA HIS A 195 0.63 -12.68 19.63
C HIS A 195 1.48 -11.69 18.85
N VAL A 196 2.48 -11.10 19.52
CA VAL A 196 3.44 -10.20 18.88
C VAL A 196 4.85 -10.55 19.32
N ILE A 197 5.72 -10.80 18.35
CA ILE A 197 7.12 -11.21 18.51
C ILE A 197 8.03 -10.06 18.10
N LEU A 198 9.06 -9.78 18.90
CA LEU A 198 10.02 -8.71 18.63
C LEU A 198 11.17 -9.22 17.73
N ASN A 199 11.21 -8.73 16.50
CA ASN A 199 12.32 -9.01 15.58
C ASN A 199 13.67 -8.58 16.18
N GLY A 200 14.67 -9.43 16.03
CA GLY A 200 16.05 -9.16 16.46
C GLY A 200 16.34 -9.40 17.94
N LYS A 201 15.31 -9.61 18.79
CA LYS A 201 15.46 -10.06 20.16
C LYS A 201 15.17 -11.55 20.34
N GLU A 202 14.38 -12.11 19.45
CA GLU A 202 13.78 -13.42 19.59
C GLU A 202 13.90 -14.22 18.26
N ASP A 203 14.01 -15.54 18.38
CA ASP A 203 13.88 -16.42 17.20
C ASP A 203 12.39 -16.52 16.84
N VAL A 204 11.98 -15.72 15.86
CA VAL A 204 10.59 -15.63 15.41
C VAL A 204 10.05 -16.99 14.96
N ALA A 205 10.85 -17.75 14.20
CA ALA A 205 10.38 -19.06 13.68
C ALA A 205 10.18 -20.07 14.82
N ALA A 206 11.09 -20.12 15.79
CA ALA A 206 10.98 -20.98 16.96
C ALA A 206 9.73 -20.64 17.80
N GLN A 207 9.48 -19.33 18.03
CA GLN A 207 8.30 -18.89 18.76
C GLN A 207 6.99 -19.19 18.02
N VAL A 208 6.95 -18.96 16.70
CA VAL A 208 5.78 -19.33 15.89
C VAL A 208 5.52 -20.84 16.01
N ARG A 209 6.57 -21.67 15.95
CA ARG A 209 6.42 -23.12 16.13
C ARG A 209 5.89 -23.48 17.52
N GLU A 210 6.38 -22.84 18.57
CA GLU A 210 5.88 -23.04 19.93
C GLU A 210 4.39 -22.66 20.05
N LEU A 211 4.01 -21.47 19.59
CA LEU A 211 2.63 -20.98 19.60
C LEU A 211 1.65 -21.86 18.82
N THR A 212 2.14 -22.58 17.79
CA THR A 212 1.33 -23.44 16.93
C THR A 212 1.48 -24.95 17.23
N GLY A 213 2.06 -25.30 18.40
CA GLY A 213 2.27 -26.70 18.79
C GLY A 213 3.18 -27.47 17.82
N GLY A 214 4.20 -26.82 17.27
CA GLY A 214 5.18 -27.37 16.34
C GLY A 214 4.76 -27.35 14.86
N LYS A 215 3.51 -27.00 14.53
CA LYS A 215 2.97 -27.07 13.16
C LYS A 215 3.48 -25.94 12.25
N GLY A 216 3.64 -24.73 12.76
CA GLY A 216 3.80 -23.49 12.00
C GLY A 216 2.46 -22.92 11.53
N VAL A 217 2.49 -21.80 10.80
CA VAL A 217 1.31 -21.08 10.34
C VAL A 217 0.85 -21.53 8.96
N GLU A 218 -0.45 -21.49 8.70
CA GLU A 218 -1.03 -21.82 7.39
C GLU A 218 -0.60 -20.82 6.33
N VAL A 219 -0.53 -19.52 6.70
CA VAL A 219 -0.10 -18.45 5.78
C VAL A 219 0.88 -17.52 6.47
N THR A 220 1.92 -17.13 5.75
CA THR A 220 2.84 -16.04 6.11
C THR A 220 2.65 -14.89 5.11
N PHE A 221 2.25 -13.71 5.59
CA PHE A 221 2.24 -12.47 4.81
C PHE A 221 3.56 -11.71 5.02
N ASP A 222 4.35 -11.61 3.96
CA ASP A 222 5.69 -11.03 4.00
C ASP A 222 5.80 -9.82 3.05
N GLY A 223 5.72 -8.61 3.63
CA GLY A 223 5.97 -7.33 2.95
C GLY A 223 7.41 -6.85 3.09
N VAL A 224 8.24 -7.54 3.85
CA VAL A 224 9.63 -7.14 4.16
C VAL A 224 10.62 -7.67 3.13
N GLY A 225 10.54 -8.95 2.81
CA GLY A 225 11.31 -9.58 1.74
C GLY A 225 12.62 -10.19 2.24
N ARG A 226 13.78 -9.72 1.72
CA ARG A 226 15.08 -10.34 1.94
C ARG A 226 15.37 -10.71 3.40
N ASP A 227 15.16 -9.79 4.33
CA ASP A 227 15.55 -9.97 5.74
C ASP A 227 14.64 -10.95 6.49
N THR A 228 13.44 -11.24 5.99
CA THR A 228 12.45 -12.12 6.63
C THR A 228 12.25 -13.46 5.92
N TRP A 229 12.87 -13.65 4.74
CA TRP A 229 12.63 -14.81 3.91
C TRP A 229 12.88 -16.15 4.62
N GLU A 230 14.03 -16.31 5.29
CA GLU A 230 14.36 -17.53 6.01
C GLU A 230 13.41 -17.77 7.20
N THR A 231 13.01 -16.71 7.88
CA THR A 231 12.00 -16.78 8.95
C THR A 231 10.65 -17.25 8.39
N SER A 232 10.22 -16.69 7.26
CA SER A 232 8.99 -17.10 6.56
C SER A 232 9.01 -18.59 6.20
N LEU A 233 10.14 -19.08 5.64
CA LEU A 233 10.32 -20.49 5.31
C LEU A 233 10.23 -21.40 6.54
N ASN A 234 10.82 -21.01 7.67
CA ASN A 234 10.90 -21.81 8.88
C ASN A 234 9.62 -21.75 9.73
N ALA A 235 8.87 -20.64 9.67
CA ALA A 235 7.64 -20.43 10.41
C ALA A 235 6.41 -21.08 9.76
N THR A 236 6.41 -21.18 8.41
CA THR A 236 5.26 -21.68 7.64
C THR A 236 5.09 -23.20 7.80
N ALA A 237 3.86 -23.65 7.95
CA ALA A 237 3.51 -25.06 8.15
C ALA A 237 3.76 -25.89 6.87
N ARG A 238 3.80 -27.21 7.02
CA ARG A 238 3.82 -28.14 5.87
C ARG A 238 2.68 -27.83 4.93
N ARG A 239 2.98 -27.63 3.64
CA ARG A 239 2.04 -27.23 2.58
C ARG A 239 1.36 -25.88 2.84
N GLY A 240 1.95 -25.04 3.70
CA GLY A 240 1.50 -23.67 3.94
C GLY A 240 1.94 -22.73 2.83
N LEU A 241 1.39 -21.53 2.83
CA LEU A 241 1.58 -20.53 1.81
C LEU A 241 2.41 -19.34 2.35
N ILE A 242 3.44 -18.96 1.63
CA ILE A 242 4.15 -17.69 1.83
C ILE A 242 3.68 -16.71 0.76
N VAL A 243 3.05 -15.61 1.18
CA VAL A 243 2.66 -14.51 0.28
C VAL A 243 3.69 -13.39 0.43
N SER A 244 4.68 -13.38 -0.47
CA SER A 244 5.74 -12.36 -0.52
C SER A 244 5.26 -11.17 -1.34
N TYR A 245 4.60 -10.18 -0.71
CA TYR A 245 3.95 -9.08 -1.41
C TYR A 245 4.76 -7.77 -1.44
N GLY A 246 5.87 -7.67 -0.70
CA GLY A 246 6.70 -6.46 -0.62
C GLY A 246 8.20 -6.73 -0.61
N ASN A 247 8.99 -5.65 -0.64
CA ASN A 247 10.45 -5.68 -0.69
C ASN A 247 11.05 -4.58 0.21
N ALA A 248 10.47 -4.33 1.40
CA ALA A 248 10.88 -3.21 2.26
C ALA A 248 12.36 -3.31 2.71
N SER A 249 12.93 -4.51 2.79
CA SER A 249 14.36 -4.75 3.05
C SER A 249 15.17 -5.13 1.81
N GLY A 250 14.53 -5.14 0.64
CA GLY A 250 15.08 -5.59 -0.62
C GLY A 250 14.40 -6.85 -1.16
N PRO A 251 14.59 -7.16 -2.44
CA PRO A 251 13.98 -8.31 -3.08
C PRO A 251 14.58 -9.63 -2.54
N VAL A 252 13.74 -10.66 -2.52
CA VAL A 252 14.19 -12.06 -2.34
C VAL A 252 14.75 -12.55 -3.66
N THR A 253 15.99 -12.98 -3.67
CA THR A 253 16.70 -13.46 -4.87
C THR A 253 17.36 -14.81 -4.60
N GLY A 254 17.73 -15.53 -5.66
CA GLY A 254 18.49 -16.79 -5.53
C GLY A 254 17.71 -17.94 -4.90
N VAL A 255 16.37 -17.95 -5.00
CA VAL A 255 15.52 -18.98 -4.40
C VAL A 255 15.74 -20.32 -5.09
N ASN A 256 16.18 -21.32 -4.32
CA ASN A 256 16.22 -22.69 -4.77
C ASN A 256 14.86 -23.36 -4.48
N LEU A 257 14.17 -23.82 -5.51
CA LEU A 257 12.88 -24.49 -5.36
C LEU A 257 12.97 -25.76 -4.50
N GLY A 258 14.11 -26.45 -4.48
CA GLY A 258 14.36 -27.59 -3.59
C GLY A 258 14.22 -27.25 -2.11
N THR A 259 14.48 -26.02 -1.72
CA THR A 259 14.28 -25.54 -0.35
C THR A 259 12.81 -25.60 0.05
N LEU A 260 11.87 -25.30 -0.85
CA LEU A 260 10.44 -25.37 -0.57
C LEU A 260 10.01 -26.81 -0.26
N ALA A 261 10.54 -27.78 -1.00
CA ALA A 261 10.29 -29.21 -0.74
C ALA A 261 10.84 -29.63 0.64
N GLN A 262 12.09 -29.24 0.95
CA GLN A 262 12.76 -29.56 2.22
C GLN A 262 12.05 -28.96 3.44
N LYS A 263 11.51 -27.74 3.30
CA LYS A 263 10.77 -27.03 4.36
C LYS A 263 9.33 -27.52 4.52
N GLY A 264 8.88 -28.51 3.76
CA GLY A 264 7.57 -29.13 3.91
C GLY A 264 6.62 -28.93 2.72
N SER A 265 7.16 -28.87 1.50
CA SER A 265 6.38 -28.68 0.26
C SER A 265 5.57 -27.37 0.29
N LEU A 266 6.25 -26.27 0.60
CA LEU A 266 5.65 -24.94 0.73
C LEU A 266 5.16 -24.42 -0.61
N TYR A 267 4.11 -23.61 -0.57
CA TYR A 267 3.68 -22.76 -1.67
C TYR A 267 4.25 -21.35 -1.47
N VAL A 268 4.61 -20.69 -2.57
CA VAL A 268 5.04 -19.29 -2.57
C VAL A 268 4.30 -18.56 -3.66
N SER A 269 3.70 -17.43 -3.30
CA SER A 269 3.11 -16.49 -4.24
C SER A 269 3.83 -15.14 -4.15
N ARG A 270 4.09 -14.51 -5.32
CA ARG A 270 4.55 -13.13 -5.43
C ARG A 270 3.50 -12.34 -6.22
N PRO A 271 2.38 -12.01 -5.56
CA PRO A 271 1.27 -11.36 -6.25
C PRO A 271 1.52 -9.87 -6.47
N THR A 272 0.81 -9.30 -7.44
CA THR A 272 0.68 -7.86 -7.62
C THR A 272 -0.78 -7.44 -7.56
N LEU A 273 -1.06 -6.29 -6.93
CA LEU A 273 -2.42 -5.74 -6.84
C LEU A 273 -3.10 -5.64 -8.21
N PHE A 274 -2.35 -5.22 -9.24
CA PHE A 274 -2.91 -4.95 -10.56
C PHE A 274 -3.39 -6.20 -11.32
N ASP A 275 -2.92 -7.40 -10.95
CA ASP A 275 -3.45 -8.66 -11.50
C ASP A 275 -4.80 -9.04 -10.86
N TYR A 276 -5.06 -8.59 -9.64
CA TYR A 276 -6.32 -8.81 -8.91
C TYR A 276 -7.35 -7.70 -9.12
N TYR A 277 -6.88 -6.54 -9.58
CA TYR A 277 -7.68 -5.36 -9.94
C TYR A 277 -7.52 -5.06 -11.43
N HIS A 278 -7.60 -6.09 -12.25
CA HIS A 278 -7.23 -6.04 -13.67
C HIS A 278 -8.25 -5.28 -14.52
N ASN A 279 -9.54 -5.41 -14.22
CA ASN A 279 -10.63 -4.80 -14.99
C ASN A 279 -11.47 -3.86 -14.14
N ALA A 280 -12.32 -3.05 -14.78
CA ALA A 280 -13.13 -2.04 -14.12
C ALA A 280 -14.09 -2.64 -13.05
N ALA A 281 -14.67 -3.82 -13.30
CA ALA A 281 -15.59 -4.46 -12.36
C ALA A 281 -14.87 -4.92 -11.10
N GLU A 282 -13.71 -5.56 -11.22
CA GLU A 282 -12.88 -5.96 -10.07
C GLU A 282 -12.40 -4.74 -9.28
N ARG A 283 -12.01 -3.67 -9.97
CA ARG A 283 -11.61 -2.41 -9.35
C ARG A 283 -12.73 -1.79 -8.53
N ALA A 284 -13.91 -1.65 -9.13
CA ALA A 284 -15.08 -1.07 -8.47
C ALA A 284 -15.52 -1.90 -7.25
N ALA A 285 -15.70 -3.21 -7.43
CA ALA A 285 -16.14 -4.10 -6.35
C ALA A 285 -15.16 -4.15 -5.18
N GLY A 286 -13.85 -4.21 -5.47
CA GLY A 286 -12.84 -4.24 -4.42
C GLY A 286 -12.73 -2.93 -3.67
N ALA A 287 -12.80 -1.78 -4.35
CA ALA A 287 -12.77 -0.48 -3.69
C ALA A 287 -14.02 -0.24 -2.83
N GLU A 288 -15.21 -0.60 -3.36
CA GLU A 288 -16.47 -0.54 -2.61
C GLU A 288 -16.39 -1.37 -1.33
N TYR A 289 -15.92 -2.62 -1.44
CA TYR A 289 -15.75 -3.49 -0.28
C TYR A 289 -14.79 -2.90 0.76
N VAL A 290 -13.67 -2.33 0.32
CA VAL A 290 -12.72 -1.66 1.22
C VAL A 290 -13.34 -0.45 1.91
N PHE A 291 -14.06 0.40 1.18
CA PHE A 291 -14.76 1.53 1.80
C PHE A 291 -15.85 1.07 2.78
N ASP A 292 -16.56 0.00 2.48
CA ASP A 292 -17.53 -0.58 3.41
C ASP A 292 -16.88 -1.08 4.70
N MET A 293 -15.70 -1.71 4.62
CA MET A 293 -14.93 -2.11 5.80
C MET A 293 -14.53 -0.91 6.67
N PHE A 294 -14.18 0.23 6.05
CA PHE A 294 -13.90 1.48 6.77
C PHE A 294 -15.16 2.04 7.44
N ARG A 295 -16.28 2.11 6.72
CA ARG A 295 -17.57 2.63 7.21
C ARG A 295 -18.15 1.81 8.37
N GLN A 296 -17.97 0.51 8.33
CA GLN A 296 -18.39 -0.40 9.40
C GLN A 296 -17.44 -0.38 10.62
N GLY A 297 -16.32 0.34 10.54
CA GLY A 297 -15.29 0.37 11.59
C GLY A 297 -14.59 -0.97 11.81
N ILE A 298 -14.66 -1.88 10.83
CA ILE A 298 -13.92 -3.15 10.85
C ILE A 298 -12.45 -2.89 10.62
N ILE A 299 -12.15 -1.96 9.73
CA ILE A 299 -10.80 -1.46 9.46
C ILE A 299 -10.74 0.02 9.84
N ASP A 300 -9.86 0.34 10.76
CA ASP A 300 -9.55 1.72 11.13
C ASP A 300 -8.21 2.14 10.53
N ILE A 301 -8.22 3.28 9.83
CA ILE A 301 -7.03 3.86 9.21
C ILE A 301 -6.43 4.88 10.18
N THR A 302 -5.40 4.48 10.89
CA THR A 302 -4.66 5.38 11.77
C THR A 302 -3.60 6.15 10.97
N ILE A 303 -3.87 7.44 10.68
CA ILE A 303 -2.91 8.36 10.05
C ILE A 303 -2.05 8.96 11.15
N ARG A 304 -0.80 8.52 11.27
CA ARG A 304 0.11 8.99 12.31
C ARG A 304 1.11 10.04 11.86
N HIS A 305 1.35 10.13 10.56
CA HIS A 305 2.33 11.07 10.01
C HIS A 305 1.70 11.86 8.88
N ARG A 306 1.76 13.18 8.99
CA ARG A 306 1.39 14.13 7.95
C ARG A 306 2.61 14.98 7.64
N TYR A 307 2.99 15.01 6.39
CA TYR A 307 4.08 15.83 5.86
C TYR A 307 3.50 16.84 4.90
N ALA A 308 4.10 18.03 4.77
CA ALA A 308 3.80 18.86 3.61
C ALA A 308 4.17 18.08 2.34
N LEU A 309 3.44 18.30 1.25
CA LEU A 309 3.68 17.61 -0.02
C LEU A 309 5.14 17.77 -0.46
N GLU A 310 5.73 18.94 -0.28
CA GLU A 310 7.11 19.25 -0.64
C GLU A 310 8.15 18.54 0.22
N ASP A 311 7.77 18.05 1.39
CA ASP A 311 8.61 17.26 2.29
C ASP A 311 8.66 15.76 1.93
N ALA A 312 8.21 15.38 0.74
CA ALA A 312 8.18 14.00 0.27
C ALA A 312 9.55 13.29 0.42
N ALA A 313 10.66 13.98 0.19
CA ALA A 313 11.99 13.43 0.38
C ALA A 313 12.24 13.02 1.85
N GLN A 314 11.82 13.85 2.81
CA GLN A 314 11.91 13.52 4.23
C GLN A 314 10.96 12.38 4.61
N ALA A 315 9.74 12.38 4.09
CA ALA A 315 8.76 11.32 4.29
C ALA A 315 9.31 9.95 3.81
N HIS A 316 10.00 9.93 2.66
CA HIS A 316 10.70 8.73 2.17
C HIS A 316 11.83 8.28 3.09
N ARG A 317 12.67 9.21 3.60
CA ARG A 317 13.73 8.88 4.57
C ARG A 317 13.17 8.24 5.83
N ASP A 318 12.06 8.76 6.34
CA ASP A 318 11.44 8.26 7.56
C ASP A 318 10.78 6.89 7.34
N LEU A 319 10.15 6.69 6.16
CA LEU A 319 9.56 5.41 5.78
C LEU A 319 10.64 4.32 5.64
N GLU A 320 11.69 4.57 4.87
CA GLU A 320 12.82 3.64 4.66
C GLU A 320 13.62 3.42 5.97
N GLY A 321 13.73 4.47 6.79
CA GLY A 321 14.35 4.43 8.12
C GLY A 321 13.53 3.70 9.19
N ARG A 322 12.35 3.14 8.83
CA ARG A 322 11.45 2.41 9.74
C ARG A 322 10.96 3.28 10.93
N LYS A 323 10.97 4.62 10.77
CA LYS A 323 10.50 5.56 11.80
C LYS A 323 9.00 5.75 11.77
N THR A 324 8.34 5.37 10.68
CA THR A 324 6.89 5.48 10.54
C THR A 324 6.16 4.26 11.12
N VAL A 325 4.93 4.48 11.55
CA VAL A 325 3.96 3.46 11.97
C VAL A 325 2.60 3.79 11.37
N GLY A 326 1.78 2.79 11.08
CA GLY A 326 0.49 3.00 10.43
C GLY A 326 0.62 3.66 9.06
N SER A 327 -0.37 4.45 8.69
CA SER A 327 -0.39 5.18 7.42
C SER A 327 0.24 6.58 7.56
N SER A 328 0.87 7.02 6.48
CA SER A 328 1.43 8.37 6.31
C SER A 328 0.85 9.01 5.06
N ILE A 329 0.63 10.31 5.10
CA ILE A 329 0.15 11.09 3.96
C ILE A 329 1.00 12.35 3.75
N LEU A 330 0.93 12.86 2.52
CA LEU A 330 1.46 14.16 2.14
C LEU A 330 0.26 15.09 1.88
N ILE A 331 0.37 16.32 2.38
CA ILE A 331 -0.69 17.35 2.25
C ILE A 331 -0.20 18.40 1.24
N PRO A 332 -0.92 18.60 0.12
CA PRO A 332 -0.62 19.60 -0.89
C PRO A 332 -0.70 21.04 -0.39
#